data_a8371d34f19e2600bec19764a5a9ec44
#
_entry.id   a8371d34f19e2600bec19764a5a9ec44
#
_cell.length_a   1.000
_cell.length_b   1.000
_cell.length_c   1.000
_cell.angle_alpha   90.00
_cell.angle_beta   90.00
_cell.angle_gamma   90.00
#
_symmetry.space_group_name_H-M   'P 1'
#
loop_
_entity.id
_entity.type
_entity.pdbx_description
1 polymer ?
#
loop_
_entity_poly.entity_id
_entity_poly.type
_entity_poly.pdbx_seq_one_letter_code
_entity_poly.pdbx_strand_id
1 'polypeptide(L)'
;MSHKPNFSDAPEFSTISDGEKLFEEITVLFAYYDPFFEEHLADFEDAEREFKAALKGQSDVSADEYLNIVKQEFLCELSAVAWKGFMWNLACFEKRASKELLYSEPEFRFGQEHLHEIPVLSELFAKDRAIWDKLTPEIQETLENVDDYYSYLRSPGLSIAHYWGFLWANSVLPRFIPGYTPDMKLTHNFERMIRVELDSFGLNPDDDEE
;
A
#
# COMPACT_ATOMS: atom_id res chain seq x y z
N MET A 1 6.28 -11.13 24.40
CA MET A 1 6.79 -11.76 23.17
C MET A 1 5.93 -11.19 22.05
N SER A 2 6.46 -10.30 21.22
CA SER A 2 5.72 -9.83 20.04
C SER A 2 5.60 -11.03 19.08
N HIS A 3 4.37 -11.32 18.66
CA HIS A 3 4.14 -12.36 17.66
C HIS A 3 4.77 -11.88 16.35
N LYS A 4 5.60 -12.72 15.72
CA LYS A 4 6.21 -12.41 14.41
C LYS A 4 5.08 -12.18 13.41
N PRO A 5 4.97 -11.01 12.78
CA PRO A 5 3.99 -10.78 11.74
C PRO A 5 4.32 -11.67 10.53
N ASN A 6 3.31 -12.29 9.94
CA ASN A 6 3.48 -13.12 8.76
C ASN A 6 2.77 -12.47 7.57
N PHE A 7 3.53 -11.89 6.65
CA PHE A 7 2.95 -11.24 5.47
C PHE A 7 2.24 -12.23 4.52
N SER A 8 2.53 -13.54 4.65
CA SER A 8 1.85 -14.60 3.89
C SER A 8 0.41 -14.85 4.34
N ASP A 9 0.00 -14.33 5.51
CA ASP A 9 -1.35 -14.43 6.02
C ASP A 9 -2.06 -13.09 5.81
N ALA A 10 -3.17 -13.08 5.07
CA ALA A 10 -3.98 -11.89 4.96
C ALA A 10 -4.53 -11.51 6.35
N PRO A 11 -4.40 -10.24 6.78
CA PRO A 11 -5.00 -9.78 8.01
C PRO A 11 -6.51 -10.06 8.05
N GLU A 12 -7.08 -10.20 9.25
CA GLU A 12 -8.53 -10.29 9.40
C GLU A 12 -9.18 -8.94 9.07
N PHE A 13 -9.69 -8.81 7.87
CA PHE A 13 -10.48 -7.65 7.45
C PHE A 13 -11.97 -7.93 7.56
N SER A 14 -12.72 -6.98 8.07
CA SER A 14 -14.17 -6.93 7.87
C SER A 14 -14.51 -6.51 6.44
N THR A 15 -13.66 -5.68 5.85
CA THR A 15 -13.72 -5.22 4.45
C THR A 15 -12.31 -4.87 3.97
N ILE A 16 -11.99 -5.23 2.72
CA ILE A 16 -10.69 -4.96 2.12
C ILE A 16 -10.52 -3.50 1.70
N SER A 17 -11.57 -2.71 1.76
CA SER A 17 -11.54 -1.27 1.48
C SER A 17 -11.14 -0.43 2.69
N ASP A 18 -10.70 -1.05 3.79
CA ASP A 18 -10.20 -0.37 4.97
C ASP A 18 -8.72 -0.03 4.82
N GLY A 19 -8.43 1.10 4.22
CA GLY A 19 -7.07 1.58 4.00
C GLY A 19 -6.30 1.84 5.29
N GLU A 20 -6.96 2.29 6.36
CA GLU A 20 -6.32 2.48 7.67
C GLU A 20 -5.85 1.15 8.24
N LYS A 21 -6.68 0.12 8.17
CA LYS A 21 -6.30 -1.22 8.63
C LYS A 21 -5.13 -1.80 7.82
N LEU A 22 -5.15 -1.63 6.50
CA LEU A 22 -4.04 -2.03 5.63
C LEU A 22 -2.76 -1.30 6.01
N PHE A 23 -2.84 0.00 6.24
CA PHE A 23 -1.70 0.82 6.64
C PHE A 23 -1.11 0.38 7.99
N GLU A 24 -1.97 0.15 9.01
CA GLU A 24 -1.54 -0.34 10.31
C GLU A 24 -0.77 -1.66 10.20
N GLU A 25 -1.30 -2.64 9.47
CA GLU A 25 -0.69 -3.96 9.32
C GLU A 25 0.62 -3.90 8.51
N ILE A 26 0.67 -3.05 7.47
CA ILE A 26 1.89 -2.80 6.69
C ILE A 26 2.96 -2.16 7.60
N THR A 27 2.59 -1.16 8.38
CA THR A 27 3.51 -0.50 9.33
C THR A 27 4.08 -1.51 10.34
N VAL A 28 3.27 -2.45 10.83
CA VAL A 28 3.74 -3.53 11.72
C VAL A 28 4.76 -4.44 11.02
N LEU A 29 4.56 -4.75 9.73
CA LEU A 29 5.54 -5.53 8.97
C LEU A 29 6.86 -4.77 8.82
N PHE A 30 6.80 -3.50 8.45
CA PHE A 30 7.99 -2.67 8.31
C PHE A 30 8.74 -2.53 9.64
N ALA A 31 8.05 -2.23 10.73
CA ALA A 31 8.63 -2.15 12.07
C ALA A 31 9.29 -3.46 12.54
N TYR A 32 8.89 -4.60 11.97
CA TYR A 32 9.48 -5.90 12.29
C TYR A 32 10.67 -6.24 11.40
N TYR A 33 10.56 -6.03 10.10
CA TYR A 33 11.54 -6.51 9.12
C TYR A 33 12.56 -5.46 8.69
N ASP A 34 12.26 -4.17 8.82
CA ASP A 34 13.20 -3.10 8.47
C ASP A 34 13.97 -2.63 9.71
N PRO A 35 15.29 -2.85 9.78
CA PRO A 35 16.11 -2.40 10.90
C PRO A 35 16.19 -0.88 11.01
N PHE A 36 15.84 -0.13 9.96
CA PHE A 36 15.89 1.34 9.92
C PHE A 36 14.51 1.99 10.10
N PHE A 37 13.45 1.20 10.33
CA PHE A 37 12.08 1.72 10.43
C PHE A 37 11.92 2.83 11.47
N GLU A 38 12.50 2.66 12.66
CA GLU A 38 12.45 3.67 13.72
C GLU A 38 13.14 4.97 13.34
N GLU A 39 14.21 4.91 12.53
CA GLU A 39 14.91 6.09 12.01
C GLU A 39 14.01 6.82 10.98
N HIS A 40 13.43 6.11 10.04
CA HIS A 40 12.49 6.68 9.07
C HIS A 40 11.25 7.29 9.74
N LEU A 41 10.75 6.66 10.79
CA LEU A 41 9.60 7.19 11.55
C LEU A 41 9.99 8.48 12.30
N ALA A 42 11.18 8.54 12.91
CA ALA A 42 11.67 9.73 13.58
C ALA A 42 11.90 10.89 12.60
N ASP A 43 12.48 10.62 11.44
CA ASP A 43 12.68 11.61 10.38
C ASP A 43 11.32 12.16 9.88
N PHE A 44 10.31 11.30 9.74
CA PHE A 44 8.96 11.70 9.38
C PHE A 44 8.33 12.62 10.43
N GLU A 45 8.42 12.29 11.73
CA GLU A 45 7.90 13.13 12.82
C GLU A 45 8.57 14.50 12.85
N ASP A 46 9.87 14.55 12.56
CA ASP A 46 10.63 15.79 12.46
C ASP A 46 10.19 16.61 11.24
N ALA A 47 10.03 15.97 10.07
CA ALA A 47 9.55 16.59 8.85
C ALA A 47 8.12 17.16 9.00
N GLU A 48 7.20 16.43 9.61
CA GLU A 48 5.85 16.95 9.94
C GLU A 48 5.91 18.20 10.82
N ARG A 49 6.78 18.19 11.82
CA ARG A 49 6.94 19.32 12.74
C ARG A 49 7.51 20.55 12.03
N GLU A 50 8.49 20.35 11.15
CA GLU A 50 9.08 21.42 10.34
C GLU A 50 8.07 22.01 9.36
N PHE A 51 7.33 21.16 8.65
CA PHE A 51 6.27 21.60 7.75
C PHE A 51 5.17 22.41 8.47
N LYS A 52 4.70 21.93 9.63
CA LYS A 52 3.72 22.65 10.47
C LYS A 52 4.24 24.00 10.93
N ALA A 53 5.54 24.10 11.26
CA ALA A 53 6.17 25.36 11.64
C ALA A 53 6.33 26.33 10.47
N ALA A 54 6.73 25.83 9.30
CA ALA A 54 6.92 26.61 8.09
C ALA A 54 5.60 27.19 7.55
N LEU A 55 4.52 26.42 7.60
CA LEU A 55 3.20 26.84 7.11
C LEU A 55 2.50 27.82 8.06
N LYS A 56 2.94 27.92 9.32
CA LYS A 56 2.28 28.74 10.34
C LYS A 56 2.26 30.24 9.97
N GLY A 57 1.06 30.72 9.68
CA GLY A 57 0.80 32.13 9.35
C GLY A 57 1.09 32.53 7.91
N GLN A 58 1.37 31.59 7.01
CA GLN A 58 1.70 31.85 5.61
C GLN A 58 0.57 31.50 4.62
N SER A 59 -0.43 30.72 5.02
CA SER A 59 -1.51 30.33 4.13
C SER A 59 -2.87 30.23 4.82
N ASP A 60 -3.94 30.24 4.02
CA ASP A 60 -5.30 29.95 4.48
C ASP A 60 -5.56 28.44 4.67
N VAL A 61 -4.54 27.61 4.44
CA VAL A 61 -4.62 26.14 4.55
C VAL A 61 -4.04 25.71 5.89
N SER A 62 -4.78 24.83 6.59
CA SER A 62 -4.28 24.19 7.79
C SER A 62 -3.24 23.11 7.42
N ALA A 63 -2.09 23.12 8.09
CA ALA A 63 -1.08 22.07 7.93
C ALA A 63 -1.65 20.67 8.22
N ASP A 64 -2.46 20.54 9.28
CA ASP A 64 -3.09 19.27 9.63
C ASP A 64 -4.10 18.81 8.57
N GLU A 65 -4.82 19.73 7.94
CA GLU A 65 -5.72 19.42 6.83
C GLU A 65 -4.95 18.89 5.62
N TYR A 66 -3.82 19.53 5.28
CA TYR A 66 -3.00 19.11 4.15
C TYR A 66 -2.32 17.76 4.39
N LEU A 67 -1.68 17.56 5.54
CA LEU A 67 -1.10 16.27 5.93
C LEU A 67 -2.14 15.14 5.92
N ASN A 68 -3.36 15.44 6.32
CA ASN A 68 -4.46 14.48 6.22
C ASN A 68 -4.81 14.15 4.76
N ILE A 69 -4.75 15.09 3.82
CA ILE A 69 -4.96 14.80 2.40
C ILE A 69 -3.90 13.84 1.88
N VAL A 70 -2.61 14.10 2.12
CA VAL A 70 -1.48 13.24 1.72
C VAL A 70 -1.66 11.82 2.28
N LYS A 71 -1.98 11.71 3.58
CA LYS A 71 -2.28 10.42 4.21
C LYS A 71 -3.46 9.73 3.52
N GLN A 72 -4.57 10.43 3.29
CA GLN A 72 -5.77 9.85 2.67
C GLN A 72 -5.52 9.36 1.25
N GLU A 73 -4.66 10.00 0.48
CA GLU A 73 -4.23 9.50 -0.82
C GLU A 73 -3.62 8.11 -0.70
N PHE A 74 -2.64 7.95 0.19
CA PHE A 74 -1.99 6.65 0.39
C PHE A 74 -2.96 5.58 0.89
N LEU A 75 -3.84 5.90 1.86
CA LEU A 75 -4.86 4.95 2.34
C LEU A 75 -5.83 4.51 1.23
N CYS A 76 -6.23 5.44 0.36
CA CYS A 76 -7.06 5.12 -0.79
C CYS A 76 -6.33 4.26 -1.83
N GLU A 77 -5.04 4.52 -2.07
CA GLU A 77 -4.20 3.69 -2.94
C GLU A 77 -4.12 2.25 -2.42
N LEU A 78 -3.82 2.06 -1.13
CA LEU A 78 -3.77 0.73 -0.50
C LEU A 78 -5.10 -0.03 -0.69
N SER A 79 -6.22 0.62 -0.41
CA SER A 79 -7.56 0.02 -0.57
C SER A 79 -7.85 -0.37 -2.01
N ALA A 80 -7.52 0.51 -2.96
CA ALA A 80 -7.73 0.28 -4.37
C ALA A 80 -6.90 -0.90 -4.89
N VAL A 81 -5.66 -0.98 -4.43
CA VAL A 81 -4.72 -2.03 -4.84
C VAL A 81 -5.11 -3.38 -4.23
N ALA A 82 -5.52 -3.42 -2.97
CA ALA A 82 -6.05 -4.62 -2.35
C ALA A 82 -7.30 -5.14 -3.08
N TRP A 83 -8.22 -4.24 -3.45
CA TRP A 83 -9.39 -4.60 -4.25
C TRP A 83 -9.01 -5.17 -5.62
N LYS A 84 -7.99 -4.62 -6.28
CA LYS A 84 -7.51 -5.18 -7.54
C LYS A 84 -6.95 -6.59 -7.36
N GLY A 85 -6.21 -6.87 -6.28
CA GLY A 85 -5.74 -8.22 -5.96
C GLY A 85 -6.91 -9.21 -5.82
N PHE A 86 -7.97 -8.80 -5.13
CA PHE A 86 -9.20 -9.58 -5.01
C PHE A 86 -9.83 -9.86 -6.39
N MET A 87 -10.02 -8.83 -7.20
CA MET A 87 -10.63 -8.95 -8.54
C MET A 87 -9.76 -9.78 -9.49
N TRP A 88 -8.44 -9.68 -9.36
CA TRP A 88 -7.52 -10.51 -10.14
C TRP A 88 -7.67 -11.99 -9.80
N ASN A 89 -7.79 -12.35 -8.51
CA ASN A 89 -8.07 -13.73 -8.09
C ASN A 89 -9.37 -14.25 -8.70
N LEU A 90 -10.44 -13.46 -8.65
CA LEU A 90 -11.73 -13.80 -9.26
C LEU A 90 -11.60 -14.01 -10.78
N ALA A 91 -10.90 -13.12 -11.48
CA ALA A 91 -10.67 -13.25 -12.91
C ALA A 91 -9.83 -14.50 -13.27
N CYS A 92 -8.85 -14.85 -12.45
CA CYS A 92 -8.10 -16.09 -12.60
C CYS A 92 -8.99 -17.33 -12.43
N PHE A 93 -9.92 -17.30 -11.48
CA PHE A 93 -10.90 -18.38 -11.32
C PHE A 93 -11.81 -18.52 -12.54
N GLU A 94 -12.37 -17.43 -13.04
CA GLU A 94 -13.24 -17.42 -14.21
C GLU A 94 -12.54 -17.86 -15.49
N LYS A 95 -11.24 -17.54 -15.63
CA LYS A 95 -10.41 -17.81 -16.82
C LYS A 95 -9.49 -19.02 -16.69
N ARG A 96 -9.71 -19.92 -15.74
CA ARG A 96 -8.89 -21.14 -15.56
C ARG A 96 -8.65 -21.97 -16.82
N ALA A 97 -9.45 -21.76 -17.85
CA ALA A 97 -9.26 -22.41 -19.16
C ALA A 97 -8.08 -21.85 -19.97
N SER A 98 -7.60 -20.65 -19.68
CA SER A 98 -6.49 -20.03 -20.40
C SER A 98 -5.26 -19.88 -19.51
N LYS A 99 -4.43 -20.95 -19.44
CA LYS A 99 -3.16 -20.96 -18.72
C LYS A 99 -2.19 -19.82 -19.10
N GLU A 100 -2.35 -19.25 -20.27
CA GLU A 100 -1.48 -18.20 -20.81
C GLU A 100 -1.64 -16.85 -20.07
N LEU A 101 -2.82 -16.52 -19.55
CA LEU A 101 -3.06 -15.28 -18.83
C LEU A 101 -2.49 -15.25 -17.40
N LEU A 102 -2.24 -16.42 -16.81
CA LEU A 102 -1.71 -16.54 -15.44
C LEU A 102 -0.21 -16.24 -15.35
N TYR A 103 0.47 -16.15 -16.47
CA TYR A 103 1.92 -15.99 -16.55
C TYR A 103 2.38 -14.82 -17.43
N SER A 104 1.49 -14.09 -18.06
CA SER A 104 1.83 -12.90 -18.82
C SER A 104 1.96 -11.69 -17.89
N GLU A 105 3.17 -11.28 -17.67
CA GLU A 105 3.66 -10.32 -16.70
C GLU A 105 3.05 -8.92 -16.65
N PRO A 106 2.52 -8.30 -17.73
CA PRO A 106 2.25 -6.85 -17.69
C PRO A 106 1.16 -6.44 -16.71
N GLU A 107 0.23 -7.37 -16.38
CA GLU A 107 -0.92 -7.05 -15.51
C GLU A 107 -0.58 -7.12 -14.01
N PHE A 108 0.58 -7.66 -13.65
CA PHE A 108 1.07 -7.68 -12.28
C PHE A 108 1.73 -6.37 -11.84
N ARG A 109 2.31 -5.64 -12.77
CA ARG A 109 2.88 -4.35 -12.46
C ARG A 109 1.75 -3.37 -12.22
N PHE A 110 1.55 -3.05 -10.94
CA PHE A 110 0.78 -1.88 -10.57
C PHE A 110 1.48 -0.66 -11.13
N GLY A 111 1.12 -0.27 -12.35
CA GLY A 111 1.37 1.08 -12.77
C GLY A 111 0.51 2.01 -11.88
N GLN A 112 1.11 2.98 -11.23
CA GLN A 112 0.41 4.14 -10.67
C GLN A 112 -0.50 4.81 -11.72
N GLU A 113 -0.27 4.47 -12.98
CA GLU A 113 -0.91 5.00 -14.19
C GLU A 113 -2.44 4.94 -14.20
N HIS A 114 -3.05 4.00 -13.43
CA HIS A 114 -4.51 3.85 -13.38
C HIS A 114 -5.14 4.30 -12.05
N LEU A 115 -4.34 4.70 -11.06
CA LEU A 115 -4.89 5.15 -9.78
C LEU A 115 -5.66 6.46 -9.92
N HIS A 116 -5.21 7.36 -10.81
CA HIS A 116 -5.89 8.61 -11.11
C HIS A 116 -7.26 8.43 -11.84
N GLU A 117 -7.57 7.24 -12.34
CA GLU A 117 -8.89 6.92 -12.90
C GLU A 117 -9.93 6.63 -11.81
N ILE A 118 -9.50 6.45 -10.55
CA ILE A 118 -10.39 6.23 -9.42
C ILE A 118 -10.93 7.60 -8.95
N PRO A 119 -12.26 7.84 -8.99
CA PRO A 119 -12.82 9.16 -8.74
C PRO A 119 -12.37 9.80 -7.42
N VAL A 120 -12.34 9.03 -6.32
CA VAL A 120 -11.93 9.55 -5.01
C VAL A 120 -10.46 9.96 -5.01
N LEU A 121 -9.57 9.17 -5.59
CA LEU A 121 -8.15 9.51 -5.73
C LEU A 121 -7.95 10.70 -6.64
N SER A 122 -8.66 10.77 -7.75
CA SER A 122 -8.63 11.92 -8.65
C SER A 122 -9.02 13.23 -7.94
N GLU A 123 -10.03 13.18 -7.06
CA GLU A 123 -10.43 14.34 -6.25
C GLU A 123 -9.37 14.73 -5.21
N LEU A 124 -8.74 13.75 -4.55
CA LEU A 124 -7.67 13.98 -3.58
C LEU A 124 -6.45 14.61 -4.27
N PHE A 125 -5.97 14.04 -5.38
CA PHE A 125 -4.87 14.60 -6.17
C PHE A 125 -5.15 16.01 -6.68
N ALA A 126 -6.40 16.31 -7.04
CA ALA A 126 -6.79 17.67 -7.44
C ALA A 126 -6.73 18.65 -6.25
N LYS A 127 -7.11 18.22 -5.05
CA LYS A 127 -7.01 19.04 -3.83
C LYS A 127 -5.56 19.24 -3.42
N ASP A 128 -4.78 18.17 -3.40
CA ASP A 128 -3.35 18.21 -3.12
C ASP A 128 -2.67 19.22 -4.06
N ARG A 129 -2.82 19.05 -5.35
CA ARG A 129 -2.25 19.95 -6.36
C ARG A 129 -2.67 21.39 -6.17
N ALA A 130 -3.94 21.64 -5.86
CA ALA A 130 -4.47 23.00 -5.64
C ALA A 130 -3.88 23.68 -4.40
N ILE A 131 -3.46 22.92 -3.40
CA ILE A 131 -2.78 23.40 -2.21
C ILE A 131 -1.30 23.59 -2.53
N TRP A 132 -0.64 22.58 -3.10
CA TRP A 132 0.76 22.61 -3.51
C TRP A 132 1.11 23.86 -4.32
N ASP A 133 0.29 24.18 -5.32
CA ASP A 133 0.50 25.35 -6.19
C ASP A 133 0.43 26.71 -5.46
N LYS A 134 -0.04 26.73 -4.21
CA LYS A 134 -0.10 27.95 -3.36
C LYS A 134 1.04 28.06 -2.36
N LEU A 135 1.79 26.96 -2.14
CA LEU A 135 2.90 26.94 -1.21
C LEU A 135 4.12 27.63 -1.81
N THR A 136 4.91 28.29 -0.96
CA THR A 136 6.20 28.81 -1.40
C THR A 136 7.19 27.67 -1.61
N PRO A 137 8.26 27.86 -2.44
CA PRO A 137 9.26 26.81 -2.66
C PRO A 137 9.88 26.28 -1.36
N GLU A 138 10.09 27.15 -0.37
CA GLU A 138 10.66 26.76 0.92
C GLU A 138 9.72 25.83 1.72
N ILE A 139 8.40 26.05 1.61
CA ILE A 139 7.41 25.18 2.25
C ILE A 139 7.26 23.88 1.47
N GLN A 140 7.31 23.95 0.13
CA GLN A 140 7.30 22.74 -0.72
C GLN A 140 8.46 21.80 -0.37
N GLU A 141 9.68 22.35 -0.17
CA GLU A 141 10.85 21.57 0.26
C GLU A 141 10.64 20.84 1.60
N THR A 142 10.01 21.50 2.60
CA THR A 142 9.69 20.82 3.87
C THR A 142 8.61 19.74 3.72
N LEU A 143 7.71 19.88 2.77
CA LEU A 143 6.69 18.88 2.48
C LEU A 143 7.26 17.68 1.73
N GLU A 144 8.23 17.87 0.83
CA GLU A 144 8.91 16.76 0.15
C GLU A 144 9.53 15.78 1.17
N ASN A 145 10.06 16.28 2.29
CA ASN A 145 10.57 15.42 3.36
C ASN A 145 9.46 14.59 4.05
N VAL A 146 8.24 15.11 4.13
CA VAL A 146 7.07 14.34 4.61
C VAL A 146 6.68 13.26 3.61
N ASP A 147 6.67 13.60 2.31
CA ASP A 147 6.33 12.67 1.24
C ASP A 147 7.35 11.53 1.10
N ASP A 148 8.60 11.73 1.51
CA ASP A 148 9.64 10.69 1.49
C ASP A 148 9.24 9.49 2.34
N TYR A 149 8.62 9.68 3.49
CA TYR A 149 8.15 8.59 4.34
C TYR A 149 7.02 7.77 3.65
N TYR A 150 6.04 8.46 3.04
CA TYR A 150 5.00 7.75 2.30
C TYR A 150 5.55 7.08 1.05
N SER A 151 6.54 7.67 0.40
CA SER A 151 7.23 7.08 -0.75
C SER A 151 8.01 5.83 -0.37
N TYR A 152 8.67 5.84 0.78
CA TYR A 152 9.36 4.68 1.36
C TYR A 152 8.39 3.52 1.61
N LEU A 153 7.22 3.78 2.20
CA LEU A 153 6.19 2.75 2.45
C LEU A 153 5.45 2.32 1.18
N ARG A 154 5.36 3.19 0.16
CA ARG A 154 4.41 3.04 -0.96
C ARG A 154 4.69 1.81 -1.81
N SER A 155 5.88 1.65 -2.35
CA SER A 155 6.14 0.57 -3.31
C SER A 155 5.95 -0.81 -2.70
N PRO A 156 6.65 -1.19 -1.61
CA PRO A 156 6.44 -2.49 -0.99
C PRO A 156 5.07 -2.62 -0.33
N GLY A 157 4.52 -1.55 0.25
CA GLY A 157 3.20 -1.55 0.86
C GLY A 157 2.07 -1.83 -0.13
N LEU A 158 2.12 -1.25 -1.33
CA LEU A 158 1.14 -1.54 -2.38
C LEU A 158 1.22 -2.99 -2.86
N SER A 159 2.42 -3.55 -2.98
CA SER A 159 2.62 -4.95 -3.35
C SER A 159 2.05 -5.90 -2.29
N ILE A 160 2.29 -5.62 -1.01
CA ILE A 160 1.71 -6.36 0.11
C ILE A 160 0.18 -6.26 0.08
N ALA A 161 -0.38 -5.06 -0.06
CA ALA A 161 -1.82 -4.85 -0.11
C ALA A 161 -2.48 -5.63 -1.27
N HIS A 162 -1.83 -5.66 -2.44
CA HIS A 162 -2.28 -6.45 -3.58
C HIS A 162 -2.32 -7.95 -3.26
N TYR A 163 -1.27 -8.47 -2.67
CA TYR A 163 -1.19 -9.88 -2.29
C TYR A 163 -2.23 -10.23 -1.21
N TRP A 164 -2.42 -9.38 -0.21
CA TRP A 164 -3.44 -9.60 0.82
C TRP A 164 -4.86 -9.58 0.24
N GLY A 165 -5.13 -8.71 -0.72
CA GLY A 165 -6.38 -8.73 -1.45
C GLY A 165 -6.63 -10.04 -2.18
N PHE A 166 -5.61 -10.57 -2.82
CA PHE A 166 -5.65 -11.87 -3.46
C PHE A 166 -5.90 -13.02 -2.46
N LEU A 167 -5.22 -13.03 -1.30
CA LEU A 167 -5.43 -14.03 -0.25
C LEU A 167 -6.82 -13.92 0.37
N TRP A 168 -7.29 -12.71 0.59
CA TRP A 168 -8.63 -12.48 1.12
C TRP A 168 -9.70 -13.05 0.18
N ALA A 169 -9.55 -12.91 -1.12
CA ALA A 169 -10.41 -13.54 -2.11
C ALA A 169 -10.45 -15.08 -1.94
N ASN A 170 -9.29 -15.72 -1.69
CA ASN A 170 -9.23 -17.16 -1.41
C ASN A 170 -10.08 -17.58 -0.20
N SER A 171 -10.20 -16.74 0.80
CA SER A 171 -10.97 -17.00 2.02
C SER A 171 -12.47 -16.72 1.88
N VAL A 172 -12.83 -15.72 1.06
CA VAL A 172 -14.19 -15.20 0.93
C VAL A 172 -14.97 -15.85 -0.21
N LEU A 173 -14.36 -15.97 -1.40
CA LEU A 173 -15.07 -16.45 -2.60
C LEU A 173 -15.67 -17.85 -2.48
N PRO A 174 -15.07 -18.83 -1.75
CA PRO A 174 -15.71 -20.13 -1.54
C PRO A 174 -17.10 -20.07 -0.91
N ARG A 175 -17.37 -18.99 -0.16
CA ARG A 175 -18.66 -18.80 0.52
C ARG A 175 -19.78 -18.31 -0.41
N PHE A 176 -19.40 -17.70 -1.54
CA PHE A 176 -20.34 -17.02 -2.44
C PHE A 176 -20.40 -17.64 -3.83
N ILE A 177 -19.34 -18.30 -4.27
CA ILE A 177 -19.23 -18.86 -5.61
C ILE A 177 -19.17 -20.39 -5.54
N PRO A 178 -20.25 -21.09 -5.92
CA PRO A 178 -20.25 -22.55 -5.97
C PRO A 178 -19.14 -23.09 -6.88
N GLY A 179 -18.35 -24.02 -6.36
CA GLY A 179 -17.25 -24.65 -7.11
C GLY A 179 -15.96 -23.83 -7.14
N TYR A 180 -15.91 -22.66 -6.50
CA TYR A 180 -14.66 -21.95 -6.32
C TYR A 180 -13.71 -22.79 -5.47
N THR A 181 -12.47 -22.90 -5.95
CA THR A 181 -11.35 -23.49 -5.20
C THR A 181 -10.13 -22.62 -5.40
N PRO A 182 -9.41 -22.24 -4.30
CA PRO A 182 -8.15 -21.52 -4.41
C PRO A 182 -7.14 -22.24 -5.31
N ASP A 183 -6.43 -21.49 -6.13
CA ASP A 183 -5.30 -22.02 -6.89
C ASP A 183 -4.01 -21.90 -6.03
N MET A 184 -3.69 -22.96 -5.30
CA MET A 184 -2.54 -22.97 -4.39
C MET A 184 -1.21 -22.80 -5.12
N LYS A 185 -1.10 -23.24 -6.38
CA LYS A 185 0.12 -23.04 -7.16
C LYS A 185 0.29 -21.56 -7.53
N LEU A 186 -0.77 -20.91 -7.92
CA LEU A 186 -0.77 -19.47 -8.19
C LEU A 186 -0.49 -18.68 -6.93
N THR A 187 -1.14 -19.02 -5.82
CA THR A 187 -0.91 -18.40 -4.50
C THR A 187 0.57 -18.48 -4.11
N HIS A 188 1.17 -19.67 -4.19
CA HIS A 188 2.58 -19.85 -3.85
C HIS A 188 3.53 -19.10 -4.80
N ASN A 189 3.23 -19.05 -6.09
CA ASN A 189 4.03 -18.27 -7.04
C ASN A 189 3.94 -16.76 -6.74
N PHE A 190 2.77 -16.28 -6.39
CA PHE A 190 2.58 -14.88 -6.04
C PHE A 190 3.30 -14.54 -4.74
N GLU A 191 3.17 -15.36 -3.70
CA GLU A 191 3.91 -15.23 -2.46
C GLU A 191 5.43 -15.12 -2.71
N ARG A 192 5.97 -16.02 -3.53
CA ARG A 192 7.40 -15.99 -3.85
C ARG A 192 7.82 -14.72 -4.57
N MET A 193 6.97 -14.16 -5.44
CA MET A 193 7.25 -12.88 -6.09
C MET A 193 7.31 -11.73 -5.09
N ILE A 194 6.35 -11.69 -4.17
CA ILE A 194 6.34 -10.65 -3.12
C ILE A 194 7.57 -10.76 -2.22
N ARG A 195 8.01 -11.99 -1.84
CA ARG A 195 9.24 -12.19 -1.06
C ARG A 195 10.47 -11.61 -1.76
N VAL A 196 10.63 -11.89 -3.05
CA VAL A 196 11.74 -11.35 -3.84
C VAL A 196 11.67 -9.82 -3.93
N GLU A 197 10.48 -9.26 -4.05
CA GLU A 197 10.29 -7.82 -4.08
C GLU A 197 10.62 -7.18 -2.72
N LEU A 198 10.12 -7.74 -1.62
CA LEU A 198 10.42 -7.26 -0.27
C LEU A 198 11.91 -7.33 0.04
N ASP A 199 12.59 -8.41 -0.36
CA ASP A 199 14.04 -8.55 -0.24
C ASP A 199 14.78 -7.43 -0.99
N SER A 200 14.30 -7.04 -2.17
CA SER A 200 14.88 -5.93 -2.94
C SER A 200 14.76 -4.56 -2.25
N PHE A 201 13.83 -4.42 -1.32
CA PHE A 201 13.66 -3.23 -0.46
C PHE A 201 14.34 -3.37 0.91
N GLY A 202 15.09 -4.45 1.15
CA GLY A 202 15.74 -4.71 2.43
C GLY A 202 14.80 -5.25 3.53
N LEU A 203 13.56 -5.58 3.18
CA LEU A 203 12.57 -6.20 4.05
C LEU A 203 12.70 -7.72 3.94
N ASN A 204 13.58 -8.33 4.73
CA ASN A 204 13.91 -9.75 4.64
C ASN A 204 12.99 -10.64 5.51
N PRO A 205 11.88 -11.17 4.98
CA PRO A 205 10.99 -12.05 5.75
C PRO A 205 11.59 -13.44 6.03
N ASP A 206 12.68 -13.79 5.37
CA ASP A 206 13.30 -15.13 5.45
C ASP A 206 14.56 -15.19 6.34
N ASP A 207 15.03 -14.08 6.93
CA ASP A 207 16.27 -13.99 7.73
C ASP A 207 16.24 -14.76 9.08
N ASP A 208 15.18 -15.53 9.36
CA ASP A 208 15.01 -16.28 10.60
C ASP A 208 15.22 -17.82 10.44
N GLU A 209 15.81 -18.28 9.36
CA GLU A 209 16.13 -19.73 9.18
C GLU A 209 17.57 -20.11 9.61
N GLU A 210 18.16 -19.45 10.64
CA GLU A 210 19.37 -19.95 11.31
C GLU A 210 19.06 -20.52 12.70
#